data_cb7fc031c18446e5d7eec1d0a81c0837
#
_entry.id   cb7fc031c18446e5d7eec1d0a81c0837
#
_cell.length_a   1.000
_cell.length_b   1.000
_cell.length_c   1.000
_cell.angle_alpha   90.00
_cell.angle_beta   90.00
_cell.angle_gamma   90.00
#
_symmetry.space_group_name_H-M   'P 1'
#
loop_
_entity.id
_entity.type
_entity.pdbx_description
1 polymer ?
#
loop_
_entity_poly.entity_id
_entity_poly.type
_entity_poly.pdbx_seq_one_letter_code
_entity_poly.pdbx_strand_id
1 'polypeptide(L)'
;DTNAALQSHPKMQKAQLDMRQAVQKAQENFEKRSQGKSDQEKQQIMTEIQKEMNQKESSTMQPIFNDVRKAIQQVRKEKGLDIVLEQGAVVDGGVDITKDVTAKLAK
;
A
#
# COMPACT_ATOMS: atom_id res chain seq x y z
N ASP A 1 -11.30 9.95 -3.33
CA ASP A 1 -10.62 8.87 -4.06
C ASP A 1 -9.34 8.48 -3.32
N THR A 2 -9.38 7.35 -2.62
CA THR A 2 -8.26 6.86 -1.81
C THR A 2 -7.04 6.52 -2.68
N ASN A 3 -7.26 5.97 -3.87
CA ASN A 3 -6.16 5.64 -4.78
C ASN A 3 -5.37 6.88 -5.19
N ALA A 4 -6.06 7.96 -5.52
CA ALA A 4 -5.40 9.22 -5.85
C ALA A 4 -4.58 9.74 -4.67
N ALA A 5 -5.13 9.66 -3.46
CA ALA A 5 -4.42 10.08 -2.25
C ALA A 5 -3.19 9.21 -1.98
N LEU A 6 -3.30 7.89 -2.13
CA LEU A 6 -2.18 6.96 -1.96
C LEU A 6 -1.07 7.25 -2.96
N GLN A 7 -1.42 7.45 -4.24
CA GLN A 7 -0.44 7.71 -5.29
C GLN A 7 0.27 9.05 -5.10
N SER A 8 -0.36 10.00 -4.43
CA SER A 8 0.23 11.32 -4.18
C SER A 8 1.15 11.35 -2.97
N HIS A 9 1.20 10.28 -2.16
CA HIS A 9 2.02 10.25 -0.96
C HIS A 9 3.50 10.37 -1.35
N PRO A 10 4.28 11.27 -0.69
CA PRO A 10 5.68 11.49 -1.05
C PRO A 10 6.56 10.24 -0.98
N LYS A 11 6.20 9.28 -0.12
CA LYS A 11 6.98 8.05 0.06
C LYS A 11 6.51 6.89 -0.84
N MET A 12 5.48 7.12 -1.66
CA MET A 12 4.92 6.03 -2.48
C MET A 12 5.91 5.53 -3.53
N GLN A 13 6.66 6.42 -4.19
CA GLN A 13 7.65 6.03 -5.19
C GLN A 13 8.72 5.13 -4.58
N LYS A 14 9.20 5.49 -3.39
CA LYS A 14 10.20 4.67 -2.69
C LYS A 14 9.62 3.32 -2.30
N ALA A 15 8.38 3.31 -1.82
CA ALA A 15 7.70 2.07 -1.45
C ALA A 15 7.56 1.13 -2.65
N GLN A 16 7.18 1.67 -3.81
CA GLN A 16 7.06 0.88 -5.04
C GLN A 16 8.41 0.32 -5.48
N LEU A 17 9.47 1.14 -5.39
CA LEU A 17 10.82 0.69 -5.71
C LEU A 17 11.28 -0.41 -4.76
N ASP A 18 11.06 -0.24 -3.46
CA ASP A 18 11.40 -1.24 -2.44
C ASP A 18 10.70 -2.57 -2.71
N MET A 19 9.42 -2.52 -3.13
CA MET A 19 8.66 -3.73 -3.45
C MET A 19 9.18 -4.41 -4.72
N ARG A 20 9.58 -3.66 -5.74
CA ARG A 20 10.19 -4.24 -6.94
C ARG A 20 11.49 -4.96 -6.60
N GLN A 21 12.32 -4.33 -5.77
CA GLN A 21 13.58 -4.94 -5.32
C GLN A 21 13.31 -6.20 -4.49
N ALA A 22 12.29 -6.17 -3.64
CA ALA A 22 11.90 -7.32 -2.83
C ALA A 22 11.44 -8.49 -3.71
N VAL A 23 10.66 -8.23 -4.78
CA VAL A 23 10.23 -9.26 -5.73
C VAL A 23 11.45 -9.87 -6.42
N GLN A 24 12.40 -9.04 -6.85
CA GLN A 24 13.61 -9.49 -7.52
C GLN A 24 14.43 -10.40 -6.59
N LYS A 25 14.63 -9.98 -5.35
CA LYS A 25 15.33 -10.78 -4.34
C LYS A 25 14.60 -12.08 -4.02
N ALA A 26 13.27 -12.04 -3.99
CA ALA A 26 12.45 -13.23 -3.74
C ALA A 26 12.65 -14.26 -4.85
N GLN A 27 12.71 -13.82 -6.11
CA GLN A 27 12.97 -14.71 -7.25
C GLN A 27 14.34 -15.34 -7.16
N GLU A 28 15.37 -14.55 -6.84
CA GLU A 28 16.73 -15.04 -6.66
C GLU A 28 16.83 -16.04 -5.51
N ASN A 29 16.17 -15.74 -4.39
CA ASN A 29 16.11 -16.63 -3.24
C ASN A 29 15.45 -17.96 -3.60
N PHE A 30 14.35 -17.91 -4.34
CA PHE A 30 13.67 -19.13 -4.77
C PHE A 30 14.58 -19.99 -5.63
N GLU A 31 15.27 -19.39 -6.60
CA GLU A 31 16.18 -20.12 -7.47
C GLU A 31 17.30 -20.79 -6.66
N LYS A 32 17.92 -20.07 -5.74
CA LYS A 32 19.00 -20.61 -4.91
C LYS A 32 18.51 -21.71 -3.98
N ARG A 33 17.40 -21.46 -3.27
CA ARG A 33 16.90 -22.38 -2.26
C ARG A 33 16.27 -23.62 -2.88
N SER A 34 15.80 -23.53 -4.11
CA SER A 34 15.10 -24.64 -4.78
C SER A 34 16.05 -25.56 -5.55
N GLN A 35 17.32 -25.20 -5.71
CA GLN A 35 18.28 -26.06 -6.41
C GLN A 35 18.43 -27.40 -5.70
N GLY A 36 18.28 -28.47 -6.48
CA GLY A 36 18.41 -29.84 -5.96
C GLY A 36 17.27 -30.30 -5.05
N LYS A 37 16.19 -29.54 -5.00
CA LYS A 37 15.03 -29.88 -4.15
C LYS A 37 13.94 -30.58 -4.93
N SER A 38 13.14 -31.38 -4.22
CA SER A 38 11.95 -32.02 -4.80
C SER A 38 10.87 -30.98 -5.09
N ASP A 39 9.87 -31.35 -5.90
CA ASP A 39 8.73 -30.48 -6.21
C ASP A 39 7.99 -30.07 -4.94
N GLN A 40 7.82 -30.99 -4.00
CA GLN A 40 7.16 -30.73 -2.72
C GLN A 40 7.94 -29.71 -1.90
N GLU A 41 9.26 -29.86 -1.83
CA GLU A 41 10.12 -28.92 -1.12
C GLU A 41 10.13 -27.54 -1.79
N LYS A 42 10.13 -27.50 -3.12
CA LYS A 42 10.02 -26.23 -3.88
C LYS A 42 8.72 -25.51 -3.56
N GLN A 43 7.63 -26.25 -3.43
CA GLN A 43 6.34 -25.67 -3.11
C GLN A 43 6.33 -25.07 -1.71
N GLN A 44 6.97 -25.74 -0.74
CA GLN A 44 7.12 -25.20 0.61
C GLN A 44 7.95 -23.92 0.63
N ILE A 45 9.04 -23.91 -0.13
CA ILE A 45 9.91 -22.72 -0.25
C ILE A 45 9.11 -21.55 -0.86
N MET A 46 8.33 -21.82 -1.89
CA MET A 46 7.48 -20.78 -2.51
C MET A 46 6.47 -20.22 -1.52
N THR A 47 5.86 -21.08 -0.70
CA THR A 47 4.89 -20.63 0.32
C THR A 47 5.56 -19.73 1.35
N GLU A 48 6.77 -20.10 1.80
CA GLU A 48 7.53 -19.28 2.76
C GLU A 48 7.89 -17.92 2.17
N ILE A 49 8.37 -17.91 0.93
CA ILE A 49 8.74 -16.67 0.24
C ILE A 49 7.53 -15.78 0.06
N GLN A 50 6.39 -16.36 -0.32
CA GLN A 50 5.15 -15.62 -0.50
C GLN A 50 4.68 -14.98 0.80
N LYS A 51 4.83 -15.71 1.92
CA LYS A 51 4.51 -15.19 3.24
C LYS A 51 5.43 -14.02 3.62
N GLU A 52 6.73 -14.15 3.36
CA GLU A 52 7.69 -13.08 3.58
C GLU A 52 7.36 -11.84 2.75
N MET A 53 6.97 -12.04 1.49
CA MET A 53 6.58 -10.95 0.61
C MET A 53 5.33 -10.22 1.09
N ASN A 54 4.33 -10.97 1.55
CA ASN A 54 3.11 -10.39 2.10
C ASN A 54 3.41 -9.54 3.35
N GLN A 55 4.29 -10.03 4.21
CA GLN A 55 4.72 -9.28 5.39
C GLN A 55 5.48 -8.02 5.01
N LYS A 56 6.36 -8.11 4.00
CA LYS A 56 7.12 -6.98 3.49
C LYS A 56 6.20 -5.91 2.92
N GLU A 57 5.21 -6.32 2.12
CA GLU A 57 4.22 -5.42 1.55
C GLU A 57 3.45 -4.71 2.66
N SER A 58 2.94 -5.45 3.65
CA SER A 58 2.22 -4.89 4.78
C SER A 58 3.06 -3.86 5.53
N SER A 59 4.30 -4.21 5.89
CA SER A 59 5.16 -3.32 6.67
C SER A 59 5.59 -2.10 5.87
N THR A 60 5.70 -2.22 4.55
CA THR A 60 6.07 -1.10 3.67
C THR A 60 4.89 -0.14 3.48
N MET A 61 3.68 -0.68 3.30
CA MET A 61 2.50 0.11 2.97
C MET A 61 1.74 0.64 4.19
N GLN A 62 1.88 -0.03 5.35
CA GLN A 62 1.14 0.35 6.55
C GLN A 62 1.35 1.82 6.97
N PRO A 63 2.58 2.34 7.01
CA PRO A 63 2.79 3.75 7.34
C PRO A 63 2.11 4.70 6.35
N ILE A 64 2.10 4.33 5.06
CA ILE A 64 1.48 5.14 4.01
C ILE A 64 -0.04 5.17 4.21
N PHE A 65 -0.67 4.01 4.45
CA PHE A 65 -2.10 3.93 4.75
C PHE A 65 -2.46 4.73 6.00
N ASN A 66 -1.63 4.65 7.04
CA ASN A 66 -1.86 5.39 8.28
C ASN A 66 -1.80 6.90 8.04
N ASP A 67 -0.84 7.36 7.24
CA ASP A 67 -0.71 8.78 6.90
C ASP A 67 -1.93 9.28 6.11
N VAL A 68 -2.40 8.48 5.15
CA VAL A 68 -3.60 8.82 4.37
C VAL A 68 -4.82 8.90 5.29
N ARG A 69 -4.96 7.95 6.21
CA ARG A 69 -6.07 7.95 7.17
C ARG A 69 -6.06 9.20 8.04
N LYS A 70 -4.88 9.58 8.55
CA LYS A 70 -4.72 10.78 9.37
C LYS A 70 -5.07 12.04 8.59
N ALA A 71 -4.61 12.12 7.34
CA ALA A 71 -4.91 13.27 6.47
C ALA A 71 -6.42 13.39 6.22
N ILE A 72 -7.09 12.26 5.96
CA ILE A 72 -8.54 12.23 5.77
C ILE A 72 -9.24 12.73 7.04
N GLN A 73 -8.83 12.25 8.21
CA GLN A 73 -9.40 12.68 9.48
C GLN A 73 -9.24 14.17 9.73
N GLN A 74 -8.07 14.71 9.42
CA GLN A 74 -7.80 16.15 9.58
C GLN A 74 -8.68 16.98 8.67
N VAL A 75 -8.78 16.61 7.40
CA VAL A 75 -9.62 17.33 6.43
C VAL A 75 -11.09 17.25 6.85
N ARG A 76 -11.55 16.08 7.30
CA ARG A 76 -12.90 15.90 7.78
C ARG A 76 -13.23 16.87 8.92
N LYS A 77 -12.32 16.98 9.89
CA LYS A 77 -12.51 17.88 11.02
C LYS A 77 -12.49 19.35 10.61
N GLU A 78 -11.55 19.73 9.74
CA GLU A 78 -11.42 21.10 9.28
C GLU A 78 -12.66 21.56 8.51
N LYS A 79 -13.28 20.67 7.73
CA LYS A 79 -14.46 20.98 6.94
C LYS A 79 -15.78 20.71 7.68
N GLY A 80 -15.70 20.19 8.92
CA GLY A 80 -16.87 19.92 9.72
C GLY A 80 -17.75 18.80 9.19
N LEU A 81 -17.16 17.83 8.50
CA LEU A 81 -17.89 16.69 7.92
C LEU A 81 -18.07 15.60 8.99
N ASP A 82 -19.21 14.92 8.93
CA ASP A 82 -19.50 13.80 9.84
C ASP A 82 -18.87 12.51 9.36
N ILE A 83 -18.79 12.30 8.05
CA ILE A 83 -18.34 11.06 7.43
C ILE A 83 -17.64 11.35 6.10
N VAL A 84 -16.64 10.52 5.77
CA VAL A 84 -15.96 10.55 4.48
C VAL A 84 -16.12 9.18 3.84
N LEU A 85 -16.59 9.16 2.58
CA LEU A 85 -16.79 7.93 1.80
C LEU A 85 -15.89 7.92 0.57
N GLU A 86 -15.58 6.71 0.10
CA GLU A 86 -14.92 6.57 -1.21
C GLU A 86 -15.82 7.12 -2.31
N GLN A 87 -15.20 7.75 -3.31
CA GLN A 87 -15.94 8.37 -4.42
C GLN A 87 -16.82 7.35 -5.14
N GLY A 88 -16.35 6.11 -5.32
CA GLY A 88 -17.10 5.05 -5.96
C GLY A 88 -18.35 4.61 -5.20
N ALA A 89 -18.44 4.91 -3.90
CA ALA A 89 -19.60 4.59 -3.07
C ALA A 89 -20.64 5.71 -3.05
N VAL A 90 -20.35 6.87 -3.67
CA VAL A 90 -21.24 8.02 -3.69
C VAL A 90 -22.00 8.05 -5.00
N VAL A 91 -23.34 7.97 -4.93
CA VAL A 91 -24.20 8.02 -6.09
C VAL A 91 -24.51 9.48 -6.46
N ASP A 92 -24.74 10.32 -5.46
CA ASP A 92 -25.12 11.71 -5.67
C ASP A 92 -24.79 12.53 -4.41
N GLY A 93 -24.41 13.76 -4.60
CA GLY A 93 -24.14 14.71 -3.52
C GLY A 93 -22.75 14.59 -2.95
N GLY A 94 -22.53 15.31 -1.84
CA GLY A 94 -21.24 15.35 -1.15
C GLY A 94 -20.26 16.35 -1.73
N VAL A 95 -19.11 16.46 -1.07
CA VAL A 95 -18.02 17.35 -1.47
C VAL A 95 -16.77 16.49 -1.68
N ASP A 96 -16.11 16.67 -2.81
CA ASP A 96 -14.86 15.96 -3.09
C ASP A 96 -13.71 16.65 -2.37
N ILE A 97 -13.08 15.93 -1.45
CA ILE A 97 -11.97 16.44 -0.64
C ILE A 97 -10.62 15.82 -1.04
N THR A 98 -10.55 15.14 -2.18
CA THR A 98 -9.33 14.45 -2.63
C THR A 98 -8.13 15.39 -2.68
N LYS A 99 -8.31 16.58 -3.25
CA LYS A 99 -7.23 17.58 -3.34
C LYS A 99 -6.76 18.06 -1.97
N ASP A 100 -7.70 18.22 -1.05
CA ASP A 100 -7.37 18.66 0.32
C ASP A 100 -6.54 17.61 1.06
N VAL A 101 -6.90 16.34 0.91
CA VAL A 101 -6.13 15.21 1.48
C VAL A 101 -4.74 15.15 0.86
N THR A 102 -4.67 15.26 -0.46
CA THR A 102 -3.39 15.27 -1.21
C THR A 102 -2.48 16.40 -0.71
N ALA A 103 -3.03 17.58 -0.49
CA ALA A 103 -2.28 18.72 0.02
C ALA A 103 -1.72 18.48 1.42
N LYS A 104 -2.50 17.82 2.28
CA LYS A 104 -2.03 17.45 3.62
C LYS A 104 -0.86 16.47 3.58
N LEU A 105 -0.91 15.50 2.67
CA LEU A 105 0.15 14.49 2.51
C LEU A 105 1.44 15.09 1.98
N ALA A 106 1.36 16.17 1.21
CA ALA A 106 2.54 16.83 0.63
C ALA A 106 3.35 17.67 1.63
N LYS A 107 2.80 17.92 2.82
CA LYS A 107 3.46 18.73 3.85
C LYS A 107 4.36 17.94 4.77
#